data_6fafe0ae248c222f7ca196b31a115610
#
_entry.id   6fafe0ae248c222f7ca196b31a115610
#
_cell.length_a   1.000
_cell.length_b   1.000
_cell.length_c   1.000
_cell.angle_alpha   90.00
_cell.angle_beta   90.00
_cell.angle_gamma   90.00
#
_symmetry.space_group_name_H-M   'P 1'
#
loop_
_entity.id
_entity.type
_entity.pdbx_description
1 polymer ?
#
loop_
_entity_poly.entity_id
_entity_poly.type
_entity_poly.pdbx_seq_one_letter_code
_entity_poly.pdbx_strand_id
1 'polypeptide(L)'
;MNTSEELWLCLYFPLLPVEVFCRHDNSPVVVLNRQRVSFLNQPARDIGIMQGSSMSTAYTISDHVVSFERDENKELKRLEHLAQWTYQFTPSVSLTPPQSLLLEIGGCLKLFQGLTNLKQTIGDQLTALGYTVAM
;
A
#
# COMPACT_ATOMS: atom_id res chain seq x y z
N MET A 1 1.70 30.90 -24.15
CA MET A 1 2.17 29.53 -23.96
C MET A 1 1.75 29.00 -22.60
N ASN A 2 0.97 27.98 -22.59
CA ASN A 2 0.49 27.39 -21.36
C ASN A 2 1.47 26.34 -20.87
N THR A 3 2.18 26.67 -19.82
CA THR A 3 2.82 25.67 -19.03
C THR A 3 1.81 25.21 -17.99
N SER A 4 1.32 24.00 -18.11
CA SER A 4 0.54 23.40 -17.03
C SER A 4 1.45 23.31 -15.80
N GLU A 5 0.96 23.79 -14.69
CA GLU A 5 1.67 23.63 -13.43
C GLU A 5 1.83 22.15 -13.12
N GLU A 6 3.02 21.76 -12.73
CA GLU A 6 3.27 20.42 -12.23
C GLU A 6 2.51 20.22 -10.92
N LEU A 7 1.80 19.12 -10.84
CA LEU A 7 1.13 18.70 -9.61
C LEU A 7 1.43 17.22 -9.40
N TRP A 8 2.06 16.92 -8.29
CA TRP A 8 2.43 15.55 -7.96
C TRP A 8 1.49 14.98 -6.90
N LEU A 9 0.96 13.79 -7.18
CA LEU A 9 0.18 13.03 -6.23
C LEU A 9 1.04 11.89 -5.70
N CYS A 10 1.18 11.82 -4.38
CA CYS A 10 1.88 10.71 -3.73
C CYS A 10 0.88 9.64 -3.34
N LEU A 11 1.10 8.43 -3.80
CA LEU A 11 0.39 7.25 -3.33
C LEU A 11 1.30 6.51 -2.35
N TYR A 12 0.90 6.46 -1.09
CA TYR A 12 1.63 5.74 -0.05
C TYR A 12 0.86 4.48 0.33
N PHE A 13 1.56 3.35 0.34
CA PHE A 13 1.00 2.03 0.64
C PHE A 13 1.52 1.54 2.00
N PRO A 14 0.88 1.91 3.12
CA PRO A 14 1.41 1.62 4.45
C PRO A 14 1.45 0.13 4.78
N LEU A 15 0.61 -0.67 4.17
CA LEU A 15 0.54 -2.11 4.43
C LEU A 15 1.06 -2.96 3.26
N LEU A 16 1.82 -2.37 2.35
CA LEU A 16 2.37 -3.12 1.22
C LEU A 16 3.17 -4.36 1.69
N PRO A 17 4.00 -4.29 2.75
CA PRO A 17 4.71 -5.48 3.22
C PRO A 17 3.83 -6.65 3.61
N VAL A 18 2.60 -6.39 4.04
CA VAL A 18 1.59 -7.42 4.31
C VAL A 18 0.85 -7.81 3.04
N GLU A 19 0.46 -6.80 2.25
CA GLU A 19 -0.43 -6.98 1.10
C GLU A 19 0.23 -7.70 -0.07
N VAL A 20 1.55 -7.79 -0.10
CA VAL A 20 2.25 -8.65 -1.06
C VAL A 20 2.06 -10.15 -0.78
N PHE A 21 1.66 -10.50 0.44
CA PHE A 21 1.36 -11.87 0.82
C PHE A 21 -0.13 -12.16 0.84
N CYS A 22 -0.91 -11.28 1.46
CA CYS A 22 -2.34 -11.47 1.67
C CYS A 22 -3.09 -10.17 1.45
N ARG A 23 -4.12 -10.23 0.62
CA ARG A 23 -5.12 -9.18 0.46
C ARG A 23 -6.50 -9.81 0.65
N HIS A 24 -7.47 -9.02 1.12
CA HIS A 24 -8.84 -9.50 1.35
C HIS A 24 -8.95 -10.64 2.37
N ASP A 25 -7.97 -10.78 3.24
CA ASP A 25 -7.97 -11.82 4.26
C ASP A 25 -8.49 -11.26 5.59
N ASN A 26 -9.42 -12.00 6.23
CA ASN A 26 -9.97 -11.63 7.53
C ASN A 26 -9.17 -12.25 8.69
N SER A 27 -8.20 -13.09 8.38
CA SER A 27 -7.33 -13.69 9.39
C SER A 27 -6.30 -12.68 9.89
N PRO A 28 -5.86 -12.76 11.16
CA PRO A 28 -4.77 -11.92 11.64
C PRO A 28 -3.45 -12.32 10.98
N VAL A 29 -2.84 -11.36 10.29
CA VAL A 29 -1.58 -11.56 9.56
C VAL A 29 -0.54 -10.56 10.08
N VAL A 30 0.65 -11.06 10.34
CA VAL A 30 1.80 -10.24 10.74
C VAL A 30 2.97 -10.50 9.79
N VAL A 31 3.78 -9.47 9.58
CA VAL A 31 5.05 -9.56 8.85
C VAL A 31 6.17 -9.28 9.82
N LEU A 32 7.12 -10.20 9.87
CA LEU A 32 8.22 -10.18 10.83
C LEU A 32 9.47 -9.61 10.17
N ASN A 33 10.20 -8.84 10.94
CA ASN A 33 11.57 -8.46 10.64
C ASN A 33 12.39 -8.74 11.89
N ARG A 34 13.39 -9.62 11.78
CA ARG A 34 14.22 -10.05 12.90
C ARG A 34 13.38 -10.59 14.07
N GLN A 35 12.38 -11.43 13.74
CA GLN A 35 11.50 -12.11 14.71
C GLN A 35 10.57 -11.16 15.49
N ARG A 36 10.45 -9.90 15.04
CA ARG A 36 9.53 -8.94 15.63
C ARG A 36 8.49 -8.49 14.64
N VAL A 37 7.28 -8.25 15.10
CA VAL A 37 6.18 -7.76 14.27
C VAL A 37 6.51 -6.35 13.78
N SER A 38 6.74 -6.23 12.47
CA SER A 38 7.02 -4.95 11.83
C SER A 38 5.77 -4.36 11.19
N PHE A 39 4.94 -5.21 10.60
CA PHE A 39 3.68 -4.82 9.95
C PHE A 39 2.61 -5.82 10.32
N LEU A 40 1.37 -5.36 10.40
CA LEU A 40 0.24 -6.21 10.72
C LEU A 40 -1.03 -5.65 10.07
N ASN A 41 -1.94 -6.56 9.69
CA ASN A 41 -3.22 -6.16 9.13
C ASN A 41 -4.20 -5.73 10.22
N GLN A 42 -5.37 -5.23 9.81
CA GLN A 42 -6.38 -4.76 10.77
C GLN A 42 -6.89 -5.89 11.67
N PRO A 43 -7.18 -7.11 11.18
CA PRO A 43 -7.58 -8.20 12.08
C PRO A 43 -6.56 -8.50 13.18
N ALA A 44 -5.26 -8.40 12.89
CA ALA A 44 -4.22 -8.59 13.90
C ALA A 44 -4.23 -7.46 14.95
N ARG A 45 -4.44 -6.23 14.52
CA ARG A 45 -4.59 -5.08 15.42
C ARG A 45 -5.81 -5.23 16.32
N ASP A 46 -6.92 -5.67 15.73
CA ASP A 46 -8.20 -5.80 16.46
C ASP A 46 -8.13 -6.79 17.61
N ILE A 47 -7.30 -7.83 17.51
CA ILE A 47 -7.11 -8.80 18.60
C ILE A 47 -6.01 -8.39 19.58
N GLY A 48 -5.39 -7.24 19.37
CA GLY A 48 -4.44 -6.66 20.34
C GLY A 48 -2.97 -6.91 20.06
N ILE A 49 -2.61 -7.44 18.89
CA ILE A 49 -1.19 -7.57 18.50
C ILE A 49 -0.64 -6.19 18.22
N MET A 50 0.55 -5.91 18.70
CA MET A 50 1.20 -4.61 18.58
C MET A 50 2.47 -4.69 17.76
N GLN A 51 2.74 -3.63 16.98
CA GLN A 51 4.01 -3.48 16.28
C GLN A 51 5.16 -3.51 17.30
N GLY A 52 6.23 -4.21 16.97
CA GLY A 52 7.38 -4.36 17.84
C GLY A 52 7.32 -5.57 18.76
N SER A 53 6.16 -6.23 18.87
CA SER A 53 6.01 -7.45 19.68
C SER A 53 6.86 -8.58 19.10
N SER A 54 7.30 -9.49 19.99
CA SER A 54 7.88 -10.76 19.56
C SER A 54 6.79 -11.67 18.99
N MET A 55 7.19 -12.63 18.16
CA MET A 55 6.24 -13.62 17.65
C MET A 55 5.65 -14.49 18.77
N SER A 56 6.45 -14.78 19.79
CA SER A 56 5.96 -15.50 20.99
C SER A 56 4.79 -14.77 21.63
N THR A 57 4.91 -13.47 21.81
CA THR A 57 3.84 -12.65 22.40
C THR A 57 2.60 -12.67 21.51
N ALA A 58 2.76 -12.57 20.19
CA ALA A 58 1.64 -12.62 19.26
C ALA A 58 0.89 -13.96 19.36
N TYR A 59 1.61 -15.07 19.46
CA TYR A 59 0.99 -16.40 19.61
C TYR A 59 0.28 -16.60 20.95
N THR A 60 0.67 -15.88 21.99
CA THR A 60 -0.09 -15.91 23.26
C THR A 60 -1.45 -15.23 23.11
N ILE A 61 -1.59 -14.29 22.19
CA ILE A 61 -2.85 -13.59 21.95
C ILE A 61 -3.77 -14.47 21.08
N SER A 62 -3.23 -15.11 20.05
CA SER A 62 -3.99 -16.01 19.19
C SER A 62 -3.05 -17.01 18.51
N ASP A 63 -3.43 -18.28 18.50
CA ASP A 63 -2.73 -19.34 17.77
C ASP A 63 -3.10 -19.37 16.28
N HIS A 64 -4.06 -18.54 15.87
CA HIS A 64 -4.49 -18.43 14.46
C HIS A 64 -3.76 -17.36 13.68
N VAL A 65 -2.75 -16.70 14.28
CA VAL A 65 -1.95 -15.66 13.61
C VAL A 65 -1.11 -16.30 12.50
N VAL A 66 -1.24 -15.75 11.31
CA VAL A 66 -0.41 -16.12 10.17
C VAL A 66 0.77 -15.16 10.10
N SER A 67 1.98 -15.70 10.02
CA SER A 67 3.19 -14.90 9.97
C SER A 67 3.97 -15.12 8.68
N PHE A 68 4.57 -14.05 8.18
CA PHE A 68 5.48 -14.07 7.04
C PHE A 68 6.74 -13.31 7.40
N GLU A 69 7.88 -13.74 6.88
CA GLU A 69 9.09 -12.92 6.91
C GLU A 69 8.95 -11.81 5.87
N ARG A 70 9.42 -10.60 6.22
CA ARG A 70 9.41 -9.48 5.29
C ARG A 70 10.20 -9.81 4.03
N ASP A 71 9.64 -9.50 2.88
CA ASP A 71 10.28 -9.73 1.58
C ASP A 71 10.30 -8.42 0.78
N GLU A 72 11.39 -7.67 0.92
CA GLU A 72 11.52 -6.36 0.29
C GLU A 72 11.60 -6.45 -1.24
N ASN A 73 12.14 -7.55 -1.78
CA ASN A 73 12.15 -7.76 -3.23
C ASN A 73 10.72 -7.95 -3.78
N LYS A 74 9.90 -8.67 -3.04
CA LYS A 74 8.49 -8.86 -3.41
C LYS A 74 7.73 -7.54 -3.35
N GLU A 75 8.03 -6.71 -2.35
CA GLU A 75 7.47 -5.36 -2.22
C GLU A 75 7.85 -4.49 -3.43
N LEU A 76 9.12 -4.50 -3.82
CA LEU A 76 9.58 -3.71 -4.96
C LEU A 76 8.90 -4.14 -6.26
N LYS A 77 8.81 -5.43 -6.51
CA LYS A 77 8.13 -5.96 -7.70
C LYS A 77 6.66 -5.56 -7.72
N ARG A 78 6.00 -5.62 -6.57
CA ARG A 78 4.60 -5.19 -6.47
C ARG A 78 4.45 -3.71 -6.70
N LEU A 79 5.38 -2.90 -6.18
CA LEU A 79 5.37 -1.46 -6.39
C LEU A 79 5.55 -1.14 -7.89
N GLU A 80 6.41 -1.86 -8.58
CA GLU A 80 6.58 -1.72 -10.04
C GLU A 80 5.29 -2.07 -10.79
N HIS A 81 4.59 -3.14 -10.39
CA HIS A 81 3.30 -3.50 -10.99
C HIS A 81 2.25 -2.44 -10.72
N LEU A 82 2.22 -1.87 -9.52
CA LEU A 82 1.31 -0.77 -9.19
C LEU A 82 1.62 0.48 -10.01
N ALA A 83 2.90 0.76 -10.24
CA ALA A 83 3.30 1.87 -11.12
C ALA A 83 2.78 1.66 -12.54
N GLN A 84 2.88 0.45 -13.08
CA GLN A 84 2.32 0.12 -14.41
C GLN A 84 0.81 0.31 -14.43
N TRP A 85 0.12 -0.07 -13.36
CA TRP A 85 -1.31 0.14 -13.23
C TRP A 85 -1.68 1.62 -13.28
N THR A 86 -0.84 2.50 -12.70
CA THR A 86 -1.11 3.94 -12.66
C THR A 86 -0.94 4.64 -14.02
N TYR A 87 -0.30 4.00 -15.00
CA TYR A 87 -0.17 4.58 -16.35
C TYR A 87 -1.52 4.82 -17.04
N GLN A 88 -2.58 4.20 -16.61
CA GLN A 88 -3.92 4.51 -17.11
C GLN A 88 -4.37 5.93 -16.74
N PHE A 89 -3.76 6.55 -15.74
CA PHE A 89 -4.11 7.89 -15.28
C PHE A 89 -3.13 8.95 -15.77
N THR A 90 -1.85 8.66 -15.79
CA THR A 90 -0.80 9.59 -16.18
C THR A 90 0.40 8.83 -16.77
N PRO A 91 1.07 9.42 -17.79
CA PRO A 91 2.30 8.81 -18.30
C PRO A 91 3.54 9.08 -17.44
N SER A 92 3.43 9.97 -16.45
CA SER A 92 4.57 10.40 -15.64
C SER A 92 4.45 9.83 -14.23
N VAL A 93 5.13 8.71 -14.01
CA VAL A 93 5.13 7.99 -12.73
C VAL A 93 6.57 7.77 -12.28
N SER A 94 6.81 8.02 -11.00
CA SER A 94 8.10 7.78 -10.37
C SER A 94 7.92 6.85 -9.18
N LEU A 95 8.77 5.83 -9.10
CA LEU A 95 8.81 4.97 -7.92
C LEU A 95 9.60 5.62 -6.81
N THR A 96 9.05 5.59 -5.62
CA THR A 96 9.72 6.03 -4.40
C THR A 96 9.69 4.86 -3.41
N PRO A 97 10.59 3.88 -3.59
CA PRO A 97 10.62 2.72 -2.71
C PRO A 97 10.83 3.12 -1.24
N PRO A 98 10.37 2.32 -0.31
CA PRO A 98 9.79 0.98 -0.51
C PRO A 98 8.29 0.96 -0.77
N GLN A 99 7.54 2.02 -0.49
CA GLN A 99 6.09 1.93 -0.37
C GLN A 99 5.33 3.08 -1.05
N SER A 100 5.98 3.87 -1.88
CA SER A 100 5.34 5.05 -2.47
C SER A 100 5.52 5.14 -3.97
N LEU A 101 4.55 5.80 -4.61
CA LEU A 101 4.60 6.21 -6.01
C LEU A 101 4.28 7.69 -6.09
N LEU A 102 4.94 8.38 -7.02
CA LEU A 102 4.64 9.76 -7.34
C LEU A 102 4.06 9.83 -8.75
N LEU A 103 2.91 10.43 -8.88
CA LEU A 103 2.22 10.63 -10.16
C LEU A 103 2.16 12.10 -10.47
N GLU A 104 2.69 12.52 -11.63
CA GLU A 104 2.44 13.88 -12.12
C GLU A 104 1.07 13.93 -12.77
N ILE A 105 0.15 14.69 -12.20
CA ILE A 105 -1.25 14.69 -12.59
C ILE A 105 -1.74 16.03 -13.12
N GLY A 106 -0.88 17.06 -13.16
CA GLY A 106 -1.28 18.38 -13.62
C GLY A 106 -1.90 18.41 -15.00
N GLY A 107 -1.39 17.57 -15.90
CA GLY A 107 -1.89 17.49 -17.27
C GLY A 107 -3.12 16.62 -17.49
N CYS A 108 -3.55 15.88 -16.47
CA CYS A 108 -4.67 14.93 -16.62
C CYS A 108 -5.92 15.27 -15.83
N LEU A 109 -5.90 16.37 -15.07
CA LEU A 109 -7.04 16.73 -14.21
C LEU A 109 -8.34 16.94 -14.98
N LYS A 110 -8.25 17.57 -16.17
CA LYS A 110 -9.46 17.80 -16.98
C LYS A 110 -10.09 16.51 -17.44
N LEU A 111 -9.27 15.52 -17.81
CA LEU A 111 -9.73 14.23 -18.27
C LEU A 111 -10.53 13.50 -17.17
N PHE A 112 -10.14 13.69 -15.91
CA PHE A 112 -10.78 13.04 -14.76
C PHE A 112 -11.71 13.97 -13.98
N GLN A 113 -12.04 15.13 -14.56
CA GLN A 113 -12.99 16.09 -13.96
C GLN A 113 -12.53 16.66 -12.61
N GLY A 114 -11.23 16.83 -12.45
CA GLY A 114 -10.63 17.47 -11.29
C GLY A 114 -9.93 16.52 -10.33
N LEU A 115 -9.21 17.12 -9.39
CA LEU A 115 -8.36 16.39 -8.45
C LEU A 115 -9.16 15.46 -7.53
N THR A 116 -10.25 15.96 -6.97
CA THR A 116 -11.08 15.17 -6.04
C THR A 116 -11.60 13.90 -6.71
N ASN A 117 -12.10 14.02 -7.93
CA ASN A 117 -12.63 12.88 -8.67
C ASN A 117 -11.53 11.88 -9.05
N LEU A 118 -10.35 12.39 -9.45
CA LEU A 118 -9.22 11.53 -9.76
C LEU A 118 -8.75 10.75 -8.51
N LYS A 119 -8.60 11.41 -7.39
CA LYS A 119 -8.22 10.76 -6.12
C LYS A 119 -9.25 9.71 -5.70
N GLN A 120 -10.52 10.04 -5.83
CA GLN A 120 -11.61 9.10 -5.49
C GLN A 120 -11.54 7.86 -6.39
N THR A 121 -11.34 8.04 -7.67
CA THR A 121 -11.25 6.94 -8.64
C THR A 121 -10.06 6.03 -8.31
N ILE A 122 -8.88 6.62 -8.09
CA ILE A 122 -7.68 5.86 -7.74
C ILE A 122 -7.89 5.09 -6.44
N GLY A 123 -8.39 5.77 -5.41
CA GLY A 123 -8.61 5.17 -4.09
C GLY A 123 -9.61 4.02 -4.13
N ASP A 124 -10.72 4.19 -4.84
CA ASP A 124 -11.75 3.16 -4.95
C ASP A 124 -11.22 1.92 -5.68
N GLN A 125 -10.48 2.11 -6.76
CA GLN A 125 -9.92 1.00 -7.52
C GLN A 125 -8.84 0.25 -6.72
N LEU A 126 -7.96 0.96 -6.02
CA LEU A 126 -6.94 0.33 -5.17
C LEU A 126 -7.57 -0.43 -4.01
N THR A 127 -8.59 0.14 -3.38
CA THR A 127 -9.32 -0.53 -2.30
C THR A 127 -9.98 -1.81 -2.83
N ALA A 128 -10.58 -1.77 -4.01
CA ALA A 128 -11.19 -2.95 -4.64
C ALA A 128 -10.15 -4.03 -4.95
N LEU A 129 -8.92 -3.64 -5.26
CA LEU A 129 -7.80 -4.58 -5.48
C LEU A 129 -7.20 -5.10 -4.18
N GLY A 130 -7.62 -4.60 -3.03
CA GLY A 130 -7.17 -5.05 -1.73
C GLY A 130 -5.98 -4.29 -1.15
N TYR A 131 -5.71 -3.09 -1.65
CA TYR A 131 -4.62 -2.26 -1.12
C TYR A 131 -5.15 -1.16 -0.21
N THR A 132 -4.38 -0.89 0.84
CA THR A 132 -4.54 0.30 1.67
C THR A 132 -3.66 1.39 1.10
N VAL A 133 -4.22 2.56 0.86
CA VAL A 133 -3.49 3.67 0.26
C VAL A 133 -3.81 4.97 0.98
N ALA A 134 -2.79 5.79 1.18
CA ALA A 134 -2.89 7.18 1.61
C ALA A 134 -2.41 8.09 0.49
N MET A 135 -3.06 9.23 0.33
CA MET A 135 -2.76 10.18 -0.75
C MET A 135 -2.53 11.59 -0.20
#